data_3df258c21cbcac32e78eabf9b04f8377
#
_entry.id   3df258c21cbcac32e78eabf9b04f8377
#
_cell.length_a   1.000
_cell.length_b   1.000
_cell.length_c   1.000
_cell.angle_alpha   90.00
_cell.angle_beta   90.00
_cell.angle_gamma   90.00
#
_symmetry.space_group_name_H-M   'P 1'
#
loop_
_entity.id
_entity.type
_entity.pdbx_description
1 polymer ?
#
loop_
_entity_poly.entity_id
_entity_poly.type
_entity_poly.pdbx_seq_one_letter_code
_entity_poly.pdbx_strand_id
1 'polypeptide(L)'
;MARSRLVIECLTIKYYVEEKLLKKLQTPIYPFLLAAYPILELLSYNISQVKYQAAIRPLLLACLAAGLLFLIFRLTYRNAHRAAFIVAVWLLLFFSYGQVYDAISGKWKIPFLTTWMLGTWLVLAILALVLAALRKLHFEGLALTLNLVSLGLVVYVLFAVINWSFIKTAHAQKVIGSAKQTLQVPAGETLPDIYYIMPEDYGRADQLQKWAGIDTSQFQQFLKEKGFYIAPCSQSNYVTSELSLGSALEMDYLQDLSPKYNAKNEDQSVIWNSIRYNTVEADLKKIGYTTAAFATGFSWSELDNSDVYITPEPYWSGLTSFENLLLLTTPVRQLENMGKLNLFNIDAERYRERTLLVYNSVPMLASMPGPKFVFMHIIDPHPPFVFNADGSKISDPSSYIDKNGNYTLQTYQQGYREDIPFADQELEKTITTLLTKSTRPLVIVLQTDTGPWFTTGPDQFTILNAYYMPGHTAQLYPGISPVNSFRVVLNSYFGANLPLLNDQSYYSPIPYIYDFSPVPNPCTAK
;
A
#
# COMPACT_ATOMS: atom_id res chain seq x y z
N MET A 1 36.68 -8.43 -63.66
CA MET A 1 35.29 -8.82 -63.75
C MET A 1 34.74 -9.58 -62.51
N ALA A 2 35.47 -10.53 -61.92
CA ALA A 2 34.95 -11.26 -60.74
C ALA A 2 34.79 -10.42 -59.47
N ARG A 3 35.70 -9.48 -59.17
CA ARG A 3 35.60 -8.58 -57.99
C ARG A 3 34.43 -7.60 -58.04
N SER A 4 34.06 -7.11 -59.22
CA SER A 4 32.92 -6.22 -59.39
C SER A 4 31.57 -6.93 -59.23
N ARG A 5 31.45 -8.20 -59.60
CA ARG A 5 30.24 -9.02 -59.35
C ARG A 5 30.03 -9.29 -57.87
N LEU A 6 31.09 -9.64 -57.13
CA LEU A 6 31.01 -9.89 -55.70
C LEU A 6 30.55 -8.64 -54.89
N VAL A 7 31.04 -7.46 -55.26
CA VAL A 7 30.64 -6.19 -54.63
C VAL A 7 29.15 -5.86 -54.90
N ILE A 8 28.69 -6.11 -56.12
CA ILE A 8 27.28 -5.89 -56.50
C ILE A 8 26.38 -6.89 -55.76
N GLU A 9 26.76 -8.16 -55.64
CA GLU A 9 26.01 -9.17 -54.89
C GLU A 9 25.95 -8.83 -53.40
N CYS A 10 27.05 -8.43 -52.76
CA CYS A 10 27.07 -7.99 -51.36
C CYS A 10 26.16 -6.76 -51.13
N LEU A 11 26.21 -5.79 -52.02
CA LEU A 11 25.33 -4.59 -51.93
C LEU A 11 23.85 -4.95 -52.12
N THR A 12 23.54 -5.87 -53.02
CA THR A 12 22.17 -6.33 -53.26
C THR A 12 21.63 -7.13 -52.08
N ILE A 13 22.46 -8.01 -51.48
CA ILE A 13 22.09 -8.75 -50.26
C ILE A 13 21.91 -7.80 -49.09
N LYS A 14 22.81 -6.83 -48.90
CA LYS A 14 22.69 -5.82 -47.86
C LYS A 14 21.40 -5.01 -48.01
N TYR A 15 21.11 -4.51 -49.21
CA TYR A 15 19.91 -3.76 -49.53
C TYR A 15 18.62 -4.58 -49.27
N TYR A 16 18.62 -5.86 -49.70
CA TYR A 16 17.51 -6.78 -49.47
C TYR A 16 17.26 -7.06 -47.96
N VAL A 17 18.36 -7.24 -47.19
CA VAL A 17 18.28 -7.45 -45.73
C VAL A 17 17.75 -6.17 -45.03
N GLU A 18 18.27 -5.00 -45.43
CA GLU A 18 17.80 -3.70 -44.89
C GLU A 18 16.33 -3.44 -45.22
N GLU A 19 15.89 -3.69 -46.46
CA GLU A 19 14.48 -3.55 -46.85
C GLU A 19 13.54 -4.50 -46.08
N LYS A 20 13.97 -5.76 -45.90
CA LYS A 20 13.22 -6.76 -45.14
C LYS A 20 13.14 -6.41 -43.64
N LEU A 21 14.23 -5.86 -43.11
CA LEU A 21 14.27 -5.38 -41.73
C LEU A 21 13.37 -4.16 -41.55
N LEU A 22 13.41 -3.18 -42.47
CA LEU A 22 12.56 -2.01 -42.47
C LEU A 22 11.06 -2.37 -42.54
N LYS A 23 10.70 -3.29 -43.44
CA LYS A 23 9.31 -3.80 -43.53
C LYS A 23 8.86 -4.49 -42.24
N LYS A 24 9.75 -5.22 -41.58
CA LYS A 24 9.47 -5.86 -40.28
C LYS A 24 9.30 -4.83 -39.16
N LEU A 25 10.11 -3.78 -39.14
CA LEU A 25 10.03 -2.67 -38.19
C LEU A 25 8.79 -1.76 -38.42
N GLN A 26 8.27 -1.73 -39.64
CA GLN A 26 7.03 -1.01 -39.99
C GLN A 26 5.75 -1.79 -39.63
N THR A 27 5.83 -3.08 -39.23
CA THR A 27 4.65 -3.79 -38.72
C THR A 27 4.11 -3.03 -37.51
N PRO A 28 2.82 -2.63 -37.51
CA PRO A 28 2.29 -1.74 -36.48
C PRO A 28 2.05 -2.52 -35.17
N ILE A 29 3.00 -2.46 -34.25
CA ILE A 29 2.90 -3.02 -32.89
C ILE A 29 2.56 -1.95 -31.84
N TYR A 30 2.69 -0.67 -32.18
CA TYR A 30 2.46 0.46 -31.29
C TYR A 30 1.09 0.48 -30.60
N PRO A 31 -0.04 -0.04 -31.17
CA PRO A 31 -1.31 -0.05 -30.44
C PRO A 31 -1.25 -0.91 -29.16
N PHE A 32 -0.52 -2.04 -29.20
CA PHE A 32 -0.36 -2.91 -28.04
C PHE A 32 0.58 -2.28 -27.00
N LEU A 33 1.63 -1.59 -27.46
CA LEU A 33 2.52 -0.84 -26.56
C LEU A 33 1.78 0.32 -25.89
N LEU A 34 0.91 1.02 -26.63
CA LEU A 34 0.05 2.09 -26.10
C LEU A 34 -1.07 1.57 -25.20
N ALA A 35 -1.51 0.32 -25.35
CA ALA A 35 -2.42 -0.31 -24.40
C ALA A 35 -1.73 -0.63 -23.08
N ALA A 36 -0.47 -1.06 -23.13
CA ALA A 36 0.32 -1.41 -21.94
C ALA A 36 0.87 -0.18 -21.20
N TYR A 37 1.27 0.86 -21.92
CA TYR A 37 1.99 2.02 -21.38
C TYR A 37 1.26 2.71 -20.22
N PRO A 38 -0.04 3.10 -20.31
CA PRO A 38 -0.72 3.82 -19.24
C PRO A 38 -0.84 2.99 -17.95
N ILE A 39 -0.96 1.67 -18.07
CA ILE A 39 -1.04 0.75 -16.93
C ILE A 39 0.32 0.64 -16.26
N LEU A 40 1.38 0.48 -17.05
CA LEU A 40 2.76 0.42 -16.55
C LEU A 40 3.20 1.77 -15.96
N GLU A 41 2.79 2.89 -16.56
CA GLU A 41 3.06 4.23 -16.05
C GLU A 41 2.39 4.44 -14.70
N LEU A 42 1.10 4.11 -14.58
CA LEU A 42 0.38 4.17 -13.31
C LEU A 42 1.02 3.28 -12.26
N LEU A 43 1.45 2.06 -12.63
CA LEU A 43 2.20 1.17 -11.75
C LEU A 43 3.54 1.79 -11.34
N SER A 44 4.31 2.32 -12.28
CA SER A 44 5.62 2.94 -11.98
C SER A 44 5.49 4.12 -11.02
N TYR A 45 4.47 4.94 -11.21
CA TYR A 45 4.19 6.08 -10.34
C TYR A 45 3.78 5.65 -8.93
N ASN A 46 3.06 4.53 -8.81
CA ASN A 46 2.58 3.98 -7.55
C ASN A 46 3.37 2.75 -7.07
N ILE A 47 4.54 2.47 -7.64
CA ILE A 47 5.30 1.22 -7.38
C ILE A 47 5.74 1.07 -5.92
N SER A 48 5.80 2.17 -5.21
CA SER A 48 6.03 2.19 -3.78
C SER A 48 4.82 1.73 -2.97
N GLN A 49 3.61 1.88 -3.49
CA GLN A 49 2.35 1.57 -2.81
C GLN A 49 1.62 0.37 -3.39
N VAL A 50 2.05 -0.15 -4.55
CA VAL A 50 1.34 -1.22 -5.27
C VAL A 50 2.34 -2.25 -5.78
N LYS A 51 2.06 -3.52 -5.52
CA LYS A 51 2.88 -4.62 -6.07
C LYS A 51 2.67 -4.75 -7.57
N TYR A 52 3.74 -5.11 -8.32
CA TYR A 52 3.67 -5.25 -9.77
C TYR A 52 2.61 -6.25 -10.26
N GLN A 53 2.24 -7.25 -9.43
CA GLN A 53 1.20 -8.23 -9.72
C GLN A 53 -0.18 -7.59 -9.95
N ALA A 54 -0.47 -6.44 -9.33
CA ALA A 54 -1.74 -5.74 -9.51
C ALA A 54 -1.96 -5.22 -10.95
N ALA A 55 -0.89 -5.04 -11.71
CA ALA A 55 -0.98 -4.61 -13.11
C ALA A 55 -1.22 -5.78 -14.10
N ILE A 56 -1.04 -7.04 -13.69
CA ILE A 56 -1.10 -8.19 -14.63
C ILE A 56 -2.48 -8.31 -15.28
N ARG A 57 -3.56 -8.33 -14.47
CA ARG A 57 -4.93 -8.43 -14.98
C ARG A 57 -5.32 -7.26 -15.89
N PRO A 58 -5.12 -5.99 -15.50
CA PRO A 58 -5.36 -4.85 -16.38
C PRO A 58 -4.57 -4.89 -17.68
N LEU A 59 -3.29 -5.29 -17.65
CA LEU A 59 -2.45 -5.42 -18.84
C LEU A 59 -3.01 -6.46 -19.82
N LEU A 60 -3.38 -7.64 -19.31
CA LEU A 60 -3.98 -8.70 -20.13
C LEU A 60 -5.28 -8.23 -20.76
N LEU A 61 -6.16 -7.59 -19.98
CA LEU A 61 -7.45 -7.07 -20.47
C LEU A 61 -7.28 -5.97 -21.51
N ALA A 62 -6.37 -5.02 -21.28
CA ALA A 62 -6.11 -3.93 -22.22
C ALA A 62 -5.49 -4.41 -23.53
N CYS A 63 -4.52 -5.33 -23.46
CA CYS A 63 -3.92 -5.93 -24.65
C CYS A 63 -4.94 -6.78 -25.44
N LEU A 64 -5.78 -7.54 -24.75
CA LEU A 64 -6.87 -8.30 -25.38
C LEU A 64 -7.86 -7.38 -26.07
N ALA A 65 -8.32 -6.33 -25.40
CA ALA A 65 -9.22 -5.32 -25.97
C ALA A 65 -8.60 -4.63 -27.18
N ALA A 66 -7.33 -4.21 -27.10
CA ALA A 66 -6.60 -3.65 -28.23
C ALA A 66 -6.51 -4.62 -29.41
N GLY A 67 -6.25 -5.91 -29.14
CA GLY A 67 -6.21 -6.98 -30.15
C GLY A 67 -7.56 -7.20 -30.83
N LEU A 68 -8.64 -7.24 -30.07
CA LEU A 68 -10.00 -7.35 -30.61
C LEU A 68 -10.38 -6.16 -31.48
N LEU A 69 -10.14 -4.94 -31.00
CA LEU A 69 -10.37 -3.72 -31.78
C LEU A 69 -9.53 -3.69 -33.05
N PHE A 70 -8.26 -4.05 -32.94
CA PHE A 70 -7.36 -4.13 -34.09
C PHE A 70 -7.89 -5.13 -35.14
N LEU A 71 -8.34 -6.30 -34.72
CA LEU A 71 -8.92 -7.31 -35.61
C LEU A 71 -10.18 -6.78 -36.30
N ILE A 72 -11.11 -6.19 -35.55
CA ILE A 72 -12.34 -5.61 -36.08
C ILE A 72 -12.03 -4.57 -37.17
N PHE A 73 -11.17 -3.59 -36.85
CA PHE A 73 -10.83 -2.54 -37.82
C PHE A 73 -9.96 -3.05 -38.98
N ARG A 74 -9.12 -4.07 -38.77
CA ARG A 74 -8.38 -4.71 -39.84
C ARG A 74 -9.29 -5.44 -40.83
N LEU A 75 -10.34 -6.09 -40.35
CA LEU A 75 -11.33 -6.73 -41.19
C LEU A 75 -12.18 -5.68 -41.96
N THR A 76 -12.55 -4.59 -41.28
CA THR A 76 -13.37 -3.50 -41.87
C THR A 76 -12.60 -2.72 -42.93
N TYR A 77 -11.40 -2.24 -42.61
CA TYR A 77 -10.59 -1.39 -43.49
C TYR A 77 -9.64 -2.19 -44.41
N ARG A 78 -9.50 -3.50 -44.18
CA ARG A 78 -8.59 -4.40 -44.91
C ARG A 78 -7.15 -3.90 -45.00
N ASN A 79 -6.73 -3.09 -44.01
CA ASN A 79 -5.39 -2.50 -43.93
C ASN A 79 -4.94 -2.44 -42.44
N ALA A 80 -3.81 -3.05 -42.13
CA ALA A 80 -3.29 -3.13 -40.76
C ALA A 80 -2.88 -1.77 -40.19
N HIS A 81 -2.29 -0.88 -41.02
CA HIS A 81 -1.82 0.43 -40.57
C HIS A 81 -2.99 1.37 -40.25
N ARG A 82 -4.09 1.29 -41.00
CA ARG A 82 -5.33 2.03 -40.71
C ARG A 82 -5.99 1.55 -39.42
N ALA A 83 -6.10 0.24 -39.27
CA ALA A 83 -6.60 -0.36 -38.04
C ALA A 83 -5.78 0.06 -36.82
N ALA A 84 -4.45 -0.02 -36.93
CA ALA A 84 -3.53 0.37 -35.87
C ALA A 84 -3.67 1.86 -35.50
N PHE A 85 -3.82 2.74 -36.48
CA PHE A 85 -4.04 4.17 -36.25
C PHE A 85 -5.32 4.43 -35.43
N ILE A 86 -6.44 3.81 -35.83
CA ILE A 86 -7.71 3.96 -35.12
C ILE A 86 -7.58 3.49 -33.67
N VAL A 87 -7.03 2.27 -33.47
CA VAL A 87 -6.87 1.69 -32.13
C VAL A 87 -5.98 2.56 -31.27
N ALA A 88 -4.86 3.05 -31.79
CA ALA A 88 -3.96 3.93 -31.05
C ALA A 88 -4.65 5.22 -30.61
N VAL A 89 -5.38 5.89 -31.52
CA VAL A 89 -6.12 7.12 -31.17
C VAL A 89 -7.18 6.83 -30.11
N TRP A 90 -7.91 5.73 -30.25
CA TRP A 90 -8.95 5.37 -29.29
C TRP A 90 -8.38 5.02 -27.90
N LEU A 91 -7.24 4.30 -27.83
CA LEU A 91 -6.56 4.02 -26.58
C LEU A 91 -6.03 5.30 -25.92
N LEU A 92 -5.42 6.20 -26.70
CA LEU A 92 -4.97 7.50 -26.18
C LEU A 92 -6.15 8.32 -25.63
N LEU A 93 -7.25 8.39 -26.34
CA LEU A 93 -8.45 9.07 -25.87
C LEU A 93 -9.00 8.39 -24.60
N PHE A 94 -9.04 7.06 -24.58
CA PHE A 94 -9.57 6.30 -23.46
C PHE A 94 -8.77 6.52 -22.17
N PHE A 95 -7.46 6.36 -22.20
CA PHE A 95 -6.63 6.45 -21.01
C PHE A 95 -6.22 7.88 -20.61
N SER A 96 -6.37 8.87 -21.49
CA SER A 96 -6.07 10.27 -21.16
C SER A 96 -7.26 11.05 -20.60
N TYR A 97 -8.47 10.49 -20.67
CA TYR A 97 -9.70 11.21 -20.33
C TYR A 97 -9.68 11.80 -18.92
N GLY A 98 -9.37 10.99 -17.92
CA GLY A 98 -9.37 11.40 -16.51
C GLY A 98 -8.30 12.46 -16.22
N GLN A 99 -7.10 12.28 -16.75
CA GLN A 99 -5.98 13.22 -16.55
C GLN A 99 -6.31 14.59 -17.15
N VAL A 100 -6.90 14.62 -18.35
CA VAL A 100 -7.32 15.89 -18.98
C VAL A 100 -8.49 16.51 -18.23
N TYR A 101 -9.43 15.69 -17.75
CA TYR A 101 -10.54 16.16 -16.91
C TYR A 101 -10.02 16.84 -15.64
N ASP A 102 -9.08 16.22 -14.92
CA ASP A 102 -8.49 16.77 -13.70
C ASP A 102 -7.71 18.06 -13.96
N ALA A 103 -6.92 18.08 -15.03
CA ALA A 103 -6.15 19.26 -15.42
C ALA A 103 -7.04 20.47 -15.73
N ILE A 104 -8.24 20.24 -16.29
CA ILE A 104 -9.21 21.29 -16.60
C ILE A 104 -10.03 21.67 -15.35
N SER A 105 -10.63 20.69 -14.67
CA SER A 105 -11.50 20.92 -13.52
C SER A 105 -10.79 21.54 -12.32
N GLY A 106 -9.50 21.24 -12.14
CA GLY A 106 -8.66 21.82 -11.10
C GLY A 106 -8.31 23.29 -11.33
N LYS A 107 -8.36 23.77 -12.60
CA LYS A 107 -8.01 25.17 -12.93
C LYS A 107 -9.23 26.03 -13.23
N TRP A 108 -10.26 25.46 -13.85
CA TRP A 108 -11.42 26.21 -14.33
C TRP A 108 -12.73 25.54 -13.91
N LYS A 109 -13.64 26.33 -13.35
CA LYS A 109 -15.02 25.90 -13.06
C LYS A 109 -15.88 26.03 -14.32
N ILE A 110 -15.77 25.08 -15.25
CA ILE A 110 -16.53 25.08 -16.51
C ILE A 110 -17.86 24.37 -16.27
N PRO A 111 -19.01 25.05 -16.47
CA PRO A 111 -20.31 24.39 -16.41
C PRO A 111 -20.40 23.26 -17.44
N PHE A 112 -21.00 22.13 -17.04
CA PHE A 112 -21.19 20.97 -17.92
C PHE A 112 -19.89 20.41 -18.54
N LEU A 113 -18.73 20.57 -17.87
CA LEU A 113 -17.42 20.09 -18.35
C LEU A 113 -17.48 18.64 -18.82
N THR A 114 -18.13 17.76 -18.07
CA THR A 114 -18.35 16.35 -18.40
C THR A 114 -18.98 16.18 -19.79
N THR A 115 -20.07 16.89 -20.07
CA THR A 115 -20.81 16.79 -21.34
C THR A 115 -19.95 17.29 -22.50
N TRP A 116 -19.26 18.42 -22.33
CA TRP A 116 -18.36 18.96 -23.35
C TRP A 116 -17.19 18.02 -23.63
N MET A 117 -16.60 17.46 -22.62
CA MET A 117 -15.49 16.51 -22.81
C MET A 117 -15.94 15.24 -23.53
N LEU A 118 -17.04 14.60 -23.10
CA LEU A 118 -17.56 13.42 -23.77
C LEU A 118 -17.89 13.70 -25.23
N GLY A 119 -18.52 14.84 -25.52
CA GLY A 119 -18.79 15.28 -26.88
C GLY A 119 -17.50 15.44 -27.71
N THR A 120 -16.50 16.12 -27.15
CA THR A 120 -15.21 16.32 -27.84
C THR A 120 -14.49 14.99 -28.07
N TRP A 121 -14.43 14.08 -27.07
CA TRP A 121 -13.83 12.76 -27.23
C TRP A 121 -14.53 11.92 -28.30
N LEU A 122 -15.87 11.97 -28.34
CA LEU A 122 -16.63 11.29 -29.36
C LEU A 122 -16.32 11.83 -30.77
N VAL A 123 -16.25 13.16 -30.92
CA VAL A 123 -15.89 13.79 -32.18
C VAL A 123 -14.48 13.37 -32.63
N LEU A 124 -13.51 13.37 -31.72
CA LEU A 124 -12.14 12.94 -32.03
C LEU A 124 -12.07 11.43 -32.38
N ALA A 125 -12.84 10.60 -31.71
CA ALA A 125 -12.93 9.17 -32.02
C ALA A 125 -13.55 8.92 -33.42
N ILE A 126 -14.60 9.66 -33.77
CA ILE A 126 -15.22 9.61 -35.10
C ILE A 126 -14.25 10.18 -36.18
N LEU A 127 -13.55 11.25 -35.87
CA LEU A 127 -12.56 11.84 -36.79
C LEU A 127 -11.46 10.83 -37.13
N ALA A 128 -10.99 10.02 -36.14
CA ALA A 128 -10.03 8.95 -36.41
C ALA A 128 -10.55 7.94 -37.45
N LEU A 129 -11.84 7.54 -37.33
CA LEU A 129 -12.48 6.66 -38.32
C LEU A 129 -12.56 7.28 -39.71
N VAL A 130 -12.93 8.56 -39.78
CA VAL A 130 -13.03 9.31 -41.04
C VAL A 130 -11.64 9.44 -41.70
N LEU A 131 -10.62 9.83 -40.93
CA LEU A 131 -9.24 9.94 -41.44
C LEU A 131 -8.71 8.59 -41.94
N ALA A 132 -8.98 7.52 -41.23
CA ALA A 132 -8.60 6.19 -41.67
C ALA A 132 -9.33 5.72 -42.92
N ALA A 133 -10.54 6.23 -43.21
CA ALA A 133 -11.29 5.95 -44.43
C ALA A 133 -10.73 6.69 -45.64
N LEU A 134 -10.05 7.81 -45.46
CA LEU A 134 -9.51 8.62 -46.55
C LEU A 134 -8.39 7.86 -47.30
N ARG A 135 -8.61 7.54 -48.57
CA ARG A 135 -7.68 6.76 -49.39
C ARG A 135 -6.35 7.47 -49.66
N LYS A 136 -6.32 8.79 -49.57
CA LYS A 136 -5.13 9.62 -49.81
C LYS A 136 -4.13 9.60 -48.65
N LEU A 137 -4.55 9.18 -47.43
CA LEU A 137 -3.67 9.13 -46.27
C LEU A 137 -2.94 7.79 -46.20
N HIS A 138 -1.62 7.87 -46.05
CA HIS A 138 -0.73 6.73 -45.94
C HIS A 138 -0.19 6.65 -44.49
N PHE A 139 -0.56 5.62 -43.76
CA PHE A 139 -0.19 5.45 -42.35
C PHE A 139 1.07 4.59 -42.17
N GLU A 140 1.61 4.04 -43.23
CA GLU A 140 2.79 3.16 -43.23
C GLU A 140 4.05 3.86 -42.68
N GLY A 141 4.27 5.12 -43.11
CA GLY A 141 5.39 5.94 -42.63
C GLY A 141 5.34 6.26 -41.12
N LEU A 142 4.12 6.30 -40.55
CA LEU A 142 3.95 6.57 -39.10
C LEU A 142 4.30 5.35 -38.24
N ALA A 143 4.19 4.14 -38.77
CA ALA A 143 4.31 2.92 -37.98
C ALA A 143 5.69 2.77 -37.33
N LEU A 144 6.77 3.05 -38.07
CA LEU A 144 8.12 2.99 -37.53
C LEU A 144 8.32 3.98 -36.38
N THR A 145 7.93 5.24 -36.59
CA THR A 145 8.09 6.28 -35.57
C THR A 145 7.27 5.96 -34.33
N LEU A 146 5.99 5.59 -34.48
CA LEU A 146 5.12 5.25 -33.36
C LEU A 146 5.57 3.98 -32.65
N ASN A 147 6.09 2.98 -33.35
CA ASN A 147 6.68 1.80 -32.73
C ASN A 147 7.89 2.17 -31.86
N LEU A 148 8.81 3.00 -32.38
CA LEU A 148 10.01 3.40 -31.63
C LEU A 148 9.67 4.27 -30.43
N VAL A 149 8.77 5.24 -30.58
CA VAL A 149 8.36 6.11 -29.48
C VAL A 149 7.64 5.31 -28.39
N SER A 150 6.62 4.51 -28.76
CA SER A 150 5.89 3.70 -27.77
C SER A 150 6.75 2.62 -27.12
N LEU A 151 7.69 2.02 -27.86
CA LEU A 151 8.66 1.09 -27.30
C LEU A 151 9.58 1.79 -26.29
N GLY A 152 10.09 2.97 -26.63
CA GLY A 152 10.92 3.77 -25.73
C GLY A 152 10.22 4.11 -24.43
N LEU A 153 8.95 4.53 -24.51
CA LEU A 153 8.09 4.81 -23.35
C LEU A 153 7.91 3.57 -22.47
N VAL A 154 7.54 2.43 -23.07
CA VAL A 154 7.34 1.18 -22.33
C VAL A 154 8.64 0.69 -21.68
N VAL A 155 9.76 0.74 -22.40
CA VAL A 155 11.08 0.33 -21.87
C VAL A 155 11.50 1.21 -20.69
N TYR A 156 11.31 2.53 -20.80
CA TYR A 156 11.60 3.47 -19.72
C TYR A 156 10.84 3.13 -18.44
N VAL A 157 9.52 2.91 -18.57
CA VAL A 157 8.67 2.59 -17.42
C VAL A 157 8.96 1.20 -16.86
N LEU A 158 9.17 0.20 -17.71
CA LEU A 158 9.58 -1.14 -17.28
C LEU A 158 10.90 -1.12 -16.54
N PHE A 159 11.88 -0.32 -16.99
CA PHE A 159 13.15 -0.15 -16.28
C PHE A 159 12.91 0.39 -14.85
N ALA A 160 12.03 1.39 -14.68
CA ALA A 160 11.69 1.92 -13.37
C ALA A 160 11.06 0.85 -12.46
N VAL A 161 10.08 0.09 -13.00
CA VAL A 161 9.41 -0.99 -12.27
C VAL A 161 10.37 -2.10 -11.87
N ILE A 162 11.23 -2.55 -12.79
CA ILE A 162 12.21 -3.62 -12.53
C ILE A 162 13.25 -3.15 -11.51
N ASN A 163 13.79 -1.95 -11.67
CA ASN A 163 14.76 -1.40 -10.73
C ASN A 163 14.21 -1.34 -9.31
N TRP A 164 12.96 -0.86 -9.17
CA TRP A 164 12.32 -0.81 -7.86
C TRP A 164 12.03 -2.20 -7.31
N SER A 165 11.28 -3.03 -8.03
CA SER A 165 10.73 -4.27 -7.52
C SER A 165 11.77 -5.37 -7.26
N PHE A 166 12.89 -5.36 -7.99
CA PHE A 166 13.87 -6.44 -7.91
C PHE A 166 15.24 -5.98 -7.40
N ILE A 167 15.78 -4.88 -7.94
CA ILE A 167 17.15 -4.46 -7.62
C ILE A 167 17.19 -3.80 -6.24
N LYS A 168 16.35 -2.80 -5.98
CA LYS A 168 16.32 -2.11 -4.68
C LYS A 168 15.90 -3.06 -3.56
N THR A 169 14.88 -3.90 -3.78
CA THR A 169 14.38 -4.86 -2.80
C THR A 169 15.43 -5.93 -2.44
N ALA A 170 16.09 -6.53 -3.44
CA ALA A 170 17.14 -7.52 -3.18
C ALA A 170 18.36 -6.93 -2.43
N HIS A 171 18.71 -5.68 -2.75
CA HIS A 171 19.77 -4.98 -2.03
C HIS A 171 19.38 -4.72 -0.56
N ALA A 172 18.15 -4.27 -0.32
CA ALA A 172 17.65 -4.01 1.03
C ALA A 172 17.63 -5.28 1.89
N GLN A 173 17.09 -6.37 1.37
CA GLN A 173 17.08 -7.67 2.06
C GLN A 173 18.47 -8.11 2.50
N LYS A 174 19.47 -7.95 1.65
CA LYS A 174 20.86 -8.34 1.96
C LYS A 174 21.51 -7.47 3.03
N VAL A 175 21.16 -6.17 3.09
CA VAL A 175 21.81 -5.20 3.98
C VAL A 175 21.10 -5.10 5.32
N ILE A 176 19.76 -5.16 5.33
CA ILE A 176 18.92 -4.89 6.51
C ILE A 176 18.51 -6.20 7.22
N GLY A 177 18.16 -7.25 6.48
CA GLY A 177 17.55 -8.49 6.99
C GLY A 177 18.46 -9.42 7.80
N SER A 178 19.41 -8.89 8.55
CA SER A 178 20.31 -9.69 9.41
C SER A 178 19.95 -9.51 10.89
N ALA A 179 19.91 -10.63 11.62
CA ALA A 179 19.75 -10.61 13.07
C ALA A 179 20.89 -9.83 13.75
N LYS A 180 20.53 -8.91 14.62
CA LYS A 180 21.48 -8.01 15.29
C LYS A 180 21.76 -8.44 16.73
N GLN A 181 20.79 -9.09 17.40
CA GLN A 181 20.88 -9.42 18.81
C GLN A 181 21.30 -10.88 19.04
N THR A 182 21.99 -11.10 20.15
CA THR A 182 22.24 -12.45 20.65
C THR A 182 21.19 -12.79 21.71
N LEU A 183 20.12 -13.46 21.25
CA LEU A 183 19.06 -13.91 22.16
C LEU A 183 19.45 -15.24 22.81
N GLN A 184 19.19 -15.35 24.10
CA GLN A 184 19.38 -16.56 24.86
C GLN A 184 18.07 -17.33 24.97
N VAL A 185 18.11 -18.62 24.68
CA VAL A 185 16.98 -19.52 24.95
C VAL A 185 17.19 -20.15 26.31
N PRO A 186 16.36 -19.82 27.32
CA PRO A 186 16.52 -20.41 28.65
C PRO A 186 16.36 -21.94 28.58
N ALA A 187 17.31 -22.65 29.14
CA ALA A 187 17.32 -24.11 29.11
C ALA A 187 16.11 -24.68 29.87
N GLY A 188 15.33 -25.52 29.23
CA GLY A 188 14.15 -26.18 29.81
C GLY A 188 12.88 -25.32 29.85
N GLU A 189 12.90 -24.07 29.41
CA GLU A 189 11.71 -23.24 29.33
C GLU A 189 11.02 -23.34 27.96
N THR A 190 9.70 -23.26 27.98
CA THR A 190 8.90 -23.20 26.75
C THR A 190 8.87 -21.76 26.26
N LEU A 191 9.44 -21.50 25.08
CA LEU A 191 9.41 -20.18 24.46
C LEU A 191 7.96 -19.71 24.26
N PRO A 192 7.63 -18.44 24.58
CA PRO A 192 6.28 -17.90 24.40
C PRO A 192 5.94 -17.70 22.92
N ASP A 193 4.65 -17.75 22.60
CA ASP A 193 4.14 -17.17 21.37
C ASP A 193 4.02 -15.65 21.57
N ILE A 194 4.47 -14.86 20.59
CA ILE A 194 4.48 -13.40 20.65
C ILE A 194 3.49 -12.86 19.63
N TYR A 195 2.52 -12.07 20.08
CA TYR A 195 1.56 -11.38 19.22
C TYR A 195 1.79 -9.87 19.32
N TYR A 196 2.10 -9.24 18.20
CA TYR A 196 2.11 -7.80 18.06
C TYR A 196 0.82 -7.38 17.37
N ILE A 197 -0.13 -6.88 18.14
CA ILE A 197 -1.46 -6.45 17.69
C ILE A 197 -1.45 -4.94 17.57
N MET A 198 -1.61 -4.43 16.37
CA MET A 198 -1.53 -3.00 16.06
C MET A 198 -2.83 -2.53 15.39
N PRO A 199 -3.83 -2.06 16.19
CA PRO A 199 -4.96 -1.33 15.64
C PRO A 199 -4.47 0.04 15.18
N GLU A 200 -4.77 0.44 13.94
CA GLU A 200 -4.26 1.67 13.34
C GLU A 200 -4.99 2.90 13.87
N ASP A 201 -4.24 3.97 14.21
CA ASP A 201 -4.78 5.24 14.70
C ASP A 201 -5.63 5.13 15.98
N TYR A 202 -5.55 4.06 16.77
CA TYR A 202 -6.30 3.94 18.01
C TYR A 202 -5.69 4.80 19.12
N GLY A 203 -6.27 5.96 19.35
CA GLY A 203 -5.78 6.94 20.33
C GLY A 203 -5.83 6.44 21.78
N ARG A 204 -4.99 7.05 22.64
CA ARG A 204 -5.07 6.81 24.08
C ARG A 204 -6.42 7.30 24.63
N ALA A 205 -6.96 6.63 25.62
CA ALA A 205 -8.32 6.84 26.14
C ALA A 205 -8.62 8.28 26.55
N ASP A 206 -7.69 8.96 27.23
CA ASP A 206 -7.85 10.37 27.60
C ASP A 206 -7.98 11.29 26.40
N GLN A 207 -7.24 10.96 25.32
CA GLN A 207 -7.32 11.71 24.06
C GLN A 207 -8.60 11.42 23.30
N LEU A 208 -9.04 10.16 23.19
CA LEU A 208 -10.30 9.79 22.55
C LEU A 208 -11.50 10.46 23.25
N GLN A 209 -11.50 10.48 24.58
CA GLN A 209 -12.51 11.18 25.36
C GLN A 209 -12.50 12.70 25.11
N LYS A 210 -11.32 13.33 25.15
CA LYS A 210 -11.14 14.77 24.94
C LYS A 210 -11.50 15.18 23.51
N TRP A 211 -11.04 14.42 22.52
CA TRP A 211 -11.12 14.78 21.11
C TRP A 211 -12.47 14.44 20.48
N ALA A 212 -13.04 13.27 20.78
CA ALA A 212 -14.26 12.77 20.13
C ALA A 212 -15.40 12.42 21.12
N GLY A 213 -15.17 12.54 22.43
CA GLY A 213 -16.15 12.16 23.45
C GLY A 213 -16.36 10.64 23.55
N ILE A 214 -15.34 9.85 23.14
CA ILE A 214 -15.39 8.38 23.15
C ILE A 214 -14.90 7.87 24.49
N ASP A 215 -15.74 7.09 25.18
CA ASP A 215 -15.41 6.43 26.44
C ASP A 215 -15.00 4.97 26.18
N THR A 216 -13.74 4.67 26.40
CA THR A 216 -13.16 3.31 26.28
C THR A 216 -12.89 2.66 27.64
N SER A 217 -13.54 3.13 28.70
CA SER A 217 -13.31 2.65 30.08
C SER A 217 -13.61 1.15 30.24
N GLN A 218 -14.64 0.63 29.55
CA GLN A 218 -14.98 -0.79 29.57
C GLN A 218 -13.86 -1.64 28.96
N PHE A 219 -13.34 -1.24 27.80
CA PHE A 219 -12.23 -1.94 27.17
C PHE A 219 -10.95 -1.90 28.03
N GLN A 220 -10.65 -0.74 28.64
CA GLN A 220 -9.52 -0.66 29.57
C GLN A 220 -9.71 -1.55 30.80
N GLN A 221 -10.92 -1.62 31.34
CA GLN A 221 -11.23 -2.51 32.45
C GLN A 221 -11.05 -3.97 32.06
N PHE A 222 -11.54 -4.37 30.89
CA PHE A 222 -11.33 -5.71 30.34
C PHE A 222 -9.82 -6.04 30.24
N LEU A 223 -9.01 -5.15 29.68
CA LEU A 223 -7.55 -5.36 29.58
C LEU A 223 -6.91 -5.57 30.94
N LYS A 224 -7.27 -4.75 31.96
CA LYS A 224 -6.76 -4.91 33.33
C LYS A 224 -7.17 -6.23 33.94
N GLU A 225 -8.43 -6.65 33.78
CA GLU A 225 -8.93 -7.94 34.28
C GLU A 225 -8.26 -9.14 33.61
N LYS A 226 -7.81 -9.00 32.36
CA LYS A 226 -7.01 -10.01 31.67
C LYS A 226 -5.52 -9.95 32.04
N GLY A 227 -5.08 -9.04 32.90
CA GLY A 227 -3.70 -8.94 33.38
C GLY A 227 -2.78 -8.10 32.48
N PHE A 228 -3.32 -7.26 31.63
CA PHE A 228 -2.53 -6.30 30.87
C PHE A 228 -2.02 -5.15 31.73
N TYR A 229 -0.79 -4.74 31.51
CA TYR A 229 -0.28 -3.44 31.90
C TYR A 229 -0.65 -2.44 30.80
N ILE A 230 -1.34 -1.35 31.13
CA ILE A 230 -1.69 -0.27 30.20
C ILE A 230 -0.81 0.92 30.53
N ALA A 231 -0.03 1.41 29.56
CA ALA A 231 0.83 2.57 29.74
C ALA A 231 0.03 3.88 29.61
N PRO A 232 -0.21 4.61 30.72
CA PRO A 232 -1.14 5.72 30.72
C PRO A 232 -0.60 6.99 30.06
N CYS A 233 0.72 7.07 29.81
CA CYS A 233 1.40 8.21 29.24
C CYS A 233 2.16 7.91 27.95
N SER A 234 1.83 6.79 27.28
CA SER A 234 2.52 6.39 26.05
C SER A 234 2.26 7.35 24.91
N GLN A 235 3.32 7.61 24.14
CA GLN A 235 3.28 8.33 22.85
C GLN A 235 4.04 7.53 21.81
N SER A 236 3.62 7.63 20.53
CA SER A 236 4.39 7.14 19.39
C SER A 236 5.72 7.88 19.24
N ASN A 237 6.71 7.23 18.65
CA ASN A 237 8.02 7.88 18.46
C ASN A 237 8.04 8.81 17.24
N TYR A 238 7.12 8.63 16.29
CA TYR A 238 7.00 9.46 15.10
C TYR A 238 5.54 9.76 14.77
N VAL A 239 5.33 10.80 13.96
CA VAL A 239 3.99 11.31 13.60
C VAL A 239 3.30 10.48 12.52
N THR A 240 4.04 9.67 11.75
CA THR A 240 3.47 8.82 10.70
C THR A 240 3.64 7.35 11.03
N SER A 241 2.68 6.55 10.58
CA SER A 241 2.57 5.12 10.88
C SER A 241 3.82 4.34 10.48
N GLU A 242 4.32 4.56 9.26
CA GLU A 242 5.50 3.86 8.75
C GLU A 242 6.77 4.16 9.55
N LEU A 243 6.95 5.40 10.00
CA LEU A 243 8.13 5.79 10.80
C LEU A 243 8.05 5.19 12.21
N SER A 244 6.86 5.23 12.81
CA SER A 244 6.62 4.72 14.15
C SER A 244 6.78 3.20 14.19
N LEU A 245 6.16 2.48 13.24
CA LEU A 245 6.30 1.03 13.13
C LEU A 245 7.74 0.60 12.83
N GLY A 246 8.42 1.30 11.92
CA GLY A 246 9.82 1.00 11.59
C GLY A 246 10.74 1.16 12.79
N SER A 247 10.58 2.22 13.58
CA SER A 247 11.32 2.42 14.82
C SER A 247 11.03 1.32 15.87
N ALA A 248 9.78 0.95 16.03
CA ALA A 248 9.38 -0.11 16.96
C ALA A 248 9.99 -1.48 16.59
N LEU A 249 9.94 -1.86 15.32
CA LEU A 249 10.45 -3.15 14.82
C LEU A 249 11.98 -3.17 14.68
N GLU A 250 12.63 -2.03 14.51
CA GLU A 250 14.10 -1.91 14.58
C GLU A 250 14.61 -1.71 16.01
N MET A 251 13.72 -1.40 16.96
CA MET A 251 14.03 -1.11 18.34
C MET A 251 15.02 0.06 18.52
N ASP A 252 14.98 1.02 17.59
CA ASP A 252 15.89 2.15 17.58
C ASP A 252 15.29 3.38 16.91
N TYR A 253 15.87 4.54 17.17
CA TYR A 253 15.48 5.75 16.47
C TYR A 253 16.02 5.73 15.04
N LEU A 254 15.19 6.14 14.08
CA LEU A 254 15.52 6.04 12.65
C LEU A 254 16.77 6.84 12.28
N GLN A 255 16.93 8.06 12.83
CA GLN A 255 18.10 8.91 12.61
C GLN A 255 19.41 8.28 13.11
N ASP A 256 19.33 7.36 14.08
CA ASP A 256 20.50 6.67 14.65
C ASP A 256 20.83 5.39 13.87
N LEU A 257 19.83 4.81 13.17
CA LEU A 257 19.99 3.60 12.37
C LEU A 257 20.80 3.81 11.09
N SER A 258 20.58 4.93 10.40
CA SER A 258 21.22 5.17 9.11
C SER A 258 21.24 6.64 8.74
N PRO A 259 22.35 7.13 8.17
CA PRO A 259 22.43 8.50 7.63
C PRO A 259 21.46 8.76 6.48
N LYS A 260 20.74 7.75 5.98
CA LYS A 260 19.67 7.92 4.99
C LYS A 260 18.41 8.57 5.57
N TYR A 261 18.20 8.46 6.90
CA TYR A 261 17.10 9.14 7.58
C TYR A 261 17.47 10.57 7.91
N ASN A 262 17.43 11.44 6.92
CA ASN A 262 17.77 12.86 7.04
C ASN A 262 16.85 13.73 6.18
N ALA A 263 16.72 15.01 6.53
CA ALA A 263 15.80 15.97 5.90
C ALA A 263 15.95 16.18 4.39
N LYS A 264 17.06 15.74 3.78
CA LYS A 264 17.29 15.84 2.32
C LYS A 264 16.85 14.60 1.55
N ASN A 265 16.49 13.53 2.25
CA ASN A 265 16.08 12.28 1.63
C ASN A 265 14.53 12.17 1.61
N GLU A 266 13.97 12.03 0.43
CA GLU A 266 12.53 11.81 0.21
C GLU A 266 12.21 10.35 -0.16
N ASP A 267 13.22 9.46 -0.17
CA ASP A 267 13.06 8.05 -0.55
C ASP A 267 12.41 7.23 0.57
N GLN A 268 11.10 7.09 0.53
CA GLN A 268 10.31 6.30 1.48
C GLN A 268 10.67 4.81 1.45
N SER A 269 11.31 4.30 0.38
CA SER A 269 11.73 2.91 0.32
C SER A 269 12.72 2.52 1.43
N VAL A 270 13.41 3.49 2.01
CA VAL A 270 14.33 3.23 3.12
C VAL A 270 13.58 2.70 4.32
N ILE A 271 12.51 3.39 4.75
CA ILE A 271 11.70 2.96 5.90
C ILE A 271 10.89 1.70 5.60
N TRP A 272 10.29 1.56 4.42
CA TRP A 272 9.49 0.38 4.06
C TRP A 272 10.33 -0.90 4.03
N ASN A 273 11.59 -0.81 3.59
CA ASN A 273 12.52 -1.93 3.65
C ASN A 273 12.95 -2.25 5.09
N SER A 274 13.08 -1.26 5.97
CA SER A 274 13.35 -1.50 7.40
C SER A 274 12.17 -2.21 8.08
N ILE A 275 10.93 -1.86 7.73
CA ILE A 275 9.75 -2.57 8.23
C ILE A 275 9.74 -4.02 7.71
N ARG A 276 9.89 -4.20 6.40
CA ARG A 276 9.80 -5.52 5.75
C ARG A 276 10.88 -6.50 6.18
N TYR A 277 12.08 -6.02 6.44
CA TYR A 277 13.25 -6.83 6.83
C TYR A 277 13.74 -6.47 8.23
N ASN A 278 12.80 -6.29 9.13
CA ASN A 278 13.05 -5.74 10.46
C ASN A 278 13.88 -6.65 11.39
N THR A 279 14.50 -5.98 12.36
CA THR A 279 15.38 -6.62 13.34
C THR A 279 14.63 -7.60 14.25
N VAL A 280 13.42 -7.26 14.70
CA VAL A 280 12.64 -8.13 15.62
C VAL A 280 12.35 -9.48 14.98
N GLU A 281 11.83 -9.52 13.75
CA GLU A 281 11.59 -10.79 13.06
C GLU A 281 12.89 -11.57 12.79
N ALA A 282 13.95 -10.86 12.36
CA ALA A 282 15.23 -11.51 12.07
C ALA A 282 15.84 -12.15 13.32
N ASP A 283 15.82 -11.46 14.46
CA ASP A 283 16.34 -11.96 15.73
C ASP A 283 15.51 -13.16 16.24
N LEU A 284 14.19 -13.09 16.18
CA LEU A 284 13.30 -14.19 16.58
C LEU A 284 13.42 -15.41 15.65
N LYS A 285 13.50 -15.22 14.32
CA LYS A 285 13.74 -16.32 13.37
C LYS A 285 15.04 -17.07 13.67
N LYS A 286 16.09 -16.37 14.08
CA LYS A 286 17.39 -16.98 14.42
C LYS A 286 17.30 -17.98 15.57
N ILE A 287 16.35 -17.80 16.48
CA ILE A 287 16.09 -18.72 17.61
C ILE A 287 14.90 -19.66 17.37
N GLY A 288 14.44 -19.80 16.13
CA GLY A 288 13.47 -20.80 15.70
C GLY A 288 12.01 -20.37 15.71
N TYR A 289 11.70 -19.08 15.78
CA TYR A 289 10.34 -18.58 15.62
C TYR A 289 9.87 -18.67 14.17
N THR A 290 8.63 -19.12 13.99
CA THR A 290 7.87 -18.95 12.74
C THR A 290 7.21 -17.58 12.75
N THR A 291 7.33 -16.83 11.68
CA THR A 291 6.69 -15.51 11.55
C THR A 291 5.39 -15.60 10.78
N ALA A 292 4.39 -14.81 11.19
CA ALA A 292 3.11 -14.71 10.48
C ALA A 292 2.67 -13.24 10.39
N ALA A 293 2.12 -12.85 9.25
CA ALA A 293 1.59 -11.52 9.01
C ALA A 293 0.39 -11.54 8.04
N PHE A 294 -0.26 -10.40 7.90
CA PHE A 294 -1.45 -10.22 7.08
C PHE A 294 -1.25 -9.19 5.98
N ALA A 295 -2.02 -9.35 4.90
CA ALA A 295 -2.16 -8.33 3.89
C ALA A 295 -2.97 -7.15 4.44
N THR A 296 -2.36 -5.98 4.51
CA THR A 296 -2.97 -4.76 5.02
C THR A 296 -3.57 -3.90 3.91
N GLY A 297 -3.04 -4.00 2.70
CA GLY A 297 -3.33 -3.09 1.60
C GLY A 297 -2.46 -1.83 1.60
N PHE A 298 -1.67 -1.62 2.66
CA PHE A 298 -0.63 -0.58 2.73
C PHE A 298 0.73 -1.23 2.48
N SER A 299 1.36 -0.92 1.33
CA SER A 299 2.61 -1.59 0.92
C SER A 299 3.77 -1.41 1.90
N TRP A 300 3.77 -0.36 2.71
CA TRP A 300 4.77 -0.11 3.72
C TRP A 300 4.69 -1.08 4.91
N SER A 301 3.52 -1.63 5.21
CA SER A 301 3.31 -2.60 6.29
C SER A 301 3.08 -4.04 5.82
N GLU A 302 3.25 -4.31 4.53
CA GLU A 302 3.14 -5.65 3.95
C GLU A 302 4.38 -6.50 4.26
N LEU A 303 4.34 -7.28 5.34
CA LEU A 303 5.39 -8.22 5.70
C LEU A 303 5.21 -9.57 4.95
N ASP A 304 5.16 -9.52 3.63
CA ASP A 304 4.94 -10.67 2.75
C ASP A 304 6.15 -11.61 2.63
N ASN A 305 7.24 -11.30 3.33
CA ASN A 305 8.40 -12.16 3.57
C ASN A 305 8.29 -13.00 4.85
N SER A 306 7.18 -12.88 5.62
CA SER A 306 6.88 -13.76 6.75
C SER A 306 6.66 -15.19 6.29
N ASP A 307 6.92 -16.18 7.15
CA ASP A 307 6.80 -17.60 6.82
C ASP A 307 5.35 -17.99 6.51
N VAL A 308 4.39 -17.33 7.15
CA VAL A 308 2.96 -17.44 6.90
C VAL A 308 2.42 -16.06 6.59
N TYR A 309 1.99 -15.84 5.34
CA TYR A 309 1.39 -14.59 4.93
C TYR A 309 -0.07 -14.79 4.51
N ILE A 310 -0.99 -14.18 5.26
CA ILE A 310 -2.43 -14.39 5.13
C ILE A 310 -3.03 -13.26 4.31
N THR A 311 -3.65 -13.62 3.19
CA THR A 311 -4.28 -12.67 2.27
C THR A 311 -5.76 -13.01 2.08
N PRO A 312 -6.62 -12.02 1.79
CA PRO A 312 -7.95 -12.32 1.27
C PRO A 312 -7.86 -13.20 0.03
N GLU A 313 -8.89 -14.03 -0.20
CA GLU A 313 -9.01 -14.87 -1.39
C GLU A 313 -8.72 -14.10 -2.69
N PRO A 314 -8.27 -14.78 -3.77
CA PRO A 314 -7.42 -14.21 -4.80
C PRO A 314 -8.04 -13.00 -5.52
N TYR A 315 -7.16 -12.15 -6.04
CA TYR A 315 -7.34 -10.93 -6.86
C TYR A 315 -8.45 -10.97 -7.94
N TRP A 316 -9.09 -12.13 -8.16
CA TRP A 316 -10.09 -12.34 -9.20
C TRP A 316 -11.51 -11.91 -8.80
N SER A 317 -11.78 -11.72 -7.51
CA SER A 317 -13.07 -11.29 -7.00
C SER A 317 -13.13 -9.76 -6.85
N GLY A 318 -13.66 -9.06 -7.86
CA GLY A 318 -13.89 -7.62 -7.86
C GLY A 318 -12.67 -6.76 -8.29
N LEU A 319 -12.81 -5.44 -8.19
CA LEU A 319 -11.79 -4.46 -8.57
C LEU A 319 -10.77 -4.25 -7.43
N THR A 320 -9.51 -4.12 -7.77
CA THR A 320 -8.46 -3.71 -6.82
C THR A 320 -8.36 -2.20 -6.75
N SER A 321 -7.74 -1.65 -5.68
CA SER A 321 -7.49 -0.20 -5.58
C SER A 321 -6.69 0.33 -6.76
N PHE A 322 -5.73 -0.45 -7.28
CA PHE A 322 -4.99 -0.11 -8.49
C PHE A 322 -5.90 -0.01 -9.73
N GLU A 323 -6.84 -0.96 -9.88
CA GLU A 323 -7.80 -0.93 -10.99
C GLU A 323 -8.81 0.19 -10.84
N ASN A 324 -9.21 0.53 -9.61
CA ASN A 324 -10.03 1.72 -9.35
C ASN A 324 -9.32 3.00 -9.80
N LEU A 325 -8.04 3.17 -9.43
CA LEU A 325 -7.22 4.29 -9.91
C LEU A 325 -7.12 4.31 -11.45
N LEU A 326 -6.91 3.14 -12.07
CA LEU A 326 -6.86 3.04 -13.53
C LEU A 326 -8.19 3.43 -14.18
N LEU A 327 -9.33 2.99 -13.64
CA LEU A 327 -10.65 3.36 -14.15
C LEU A 327 -10.90 4.87 -14.06
N LEU A 328 -10.39 5.55 -13.03
CA LEU A 328 -10.48 7.00 -12.90
C LEU A 328 -9.68 7.76 -13.97
N THR A 329 -8.69 7.14 -14.63
CA THR A 329 -8.01 7.75 -15.80
C THR A 329 -8.82 7.66 -17.10
N THR A 330 -9.93 6.91 -17.11
CA THR A 330 -10.73 6.59 -18.28
C THR A 330 -12.09 7.31 -18.26
N PRO A 331 -12.90 7.28 -19.36
CA PRO A 331 -14.27 7.80 -19.37
C PRO A 331 -15.21 7.14 -18.34
N VAL A 332 -14.85 5.99 -17.75
CA VAL A 332 -15.60 5.35 -16.65
C VAL A 332 -15.73 6.29 -15.46
N ARG A 333 -14.78 7.19 -15.23
CA ARG A 333 -14.86 8.29 -14.26
C ARG A 333 -16.19 9.07 -14.34
N GLN A 334 -16.82 9.16 -15.51
CA GLN A 334 -18.09 9.87 -15.64
C GLN A 334 -19.25 9.13 -14.96
N LEU A 335 -19.19 7.83 -14.87
CA LEU A 335 -20.16 7.06 -14.09
C LEU A 335 -20.02 7.35 -12.60
N GLU A 336 -18.79 7.53 -12.12
CA GLU A 336 -18.47 8.00 -10.77
C GLU A 336 -19.05 9.40 -10.54
N ASN A 337 -18.72 10.36 -11.41
CA ASN A 337 -19.19 11.75 -11.33
C ASN A 337 -20.73 11.88 -11.41
N MET A 338 -21.40 10.92 -12.06
CA MET A 338 -22.87 10.85 -12.15
C MET A 338 -23.52 10.09 -10.96
N GLY A 339 -22.72 9.58 -10.03
CA GLY A 339 -23.20 8.74 -8.92
C GLY A 339 -23.76 7.38 -9.35
N LYS A 340 -23.46 6.91 -10.58
CA LYS A 340 -23.88 5.59 -11.08
C LYS A 340 -22.90 4.48 -10.77
N LEU A 341 -21.69 4.82 -10.39
CA LEU A 341 -20.64 3.95 -9.90
C LEU A 341 -20.02 4.64 -8.70
N ASN A 342 -19.73 3.90 -7.65
CA ASN A 342 -19.05 4.42 -6.47
C ASN A 342 -17.80 3.56 -6.23
N LEU A 343 -16.66 3.99 -6.79
CA LEU A 343 -15.38 3.28 -6.70
C LEU A 343 -14.84 3.32 -5.27
N PHE A 344 -15.12 4.40 -4.53
CA PHE A 344 -14.73 4.51 -3.13
C PHE A 344 -15.41 3.42 -2.28
N ASN A 345 -16.71 3.18 -2.45
CA ASN A 345 -17.41 2.14 -1.71
C ASN A 345 -16.96 0.73 -2.09
N ILE A 346 -16.51 0.51 -3.33
CA ILE A 346 -15.91 -0.76 -3.74
C ILE A 346 -14.59 -0.98 -3.02
N ASP A 347 -13.77 0.05 -2.89
CA ASP A 347 -12.48 -0.01 -2.18
C ASP A 347 -12.69 -0.17 -0.66
N ALA A 348 -13.68 0.52 -0.10
CA ALA A 348 -14.10 0.39 1.30
C ALA A 348 -14.56 -1.03 1.64
N GLU A 349 -15.25 -1.75 0.73
CA GLU A 349 -15.59 -3.16 0.94
C GLU A 349 -14.34 -4.04 1.04
N ARG A 350 -13.34 -3.80 0.19
CA ARG A 350 -12.06 -4.52 0.27
C ARG A 350 -11.32 -4.25 1.57
N TYR A 351 -11.38 -3.03 2.05
CA TYR A 351 -10.86 -2.66 3.36
C TYR A 351 -11.55 -3.47 4.46
N ARG A 352 -12.89 -3.53 4.45
CA ARG A 352 -13.68 -4.31 5.39
C ARG A 352 -13.34 -5.80 5.36
N GLU A 353 -13.20 -6.40 4.16
CA GLU A 353 -12.81 -7.80 3.99
C GLU A 353 -11.44 -8.09 4.62
N ARG A 354 -10.45 -7.21 4.45
CA ARG A 354 -9.11 -7.36 5.06
C ARG A 354 -9.16 -7.28 6.58
N THR A 355 -9.86 -6.30 7.12
CA THR A 355 -10.03 -6.15 8.58
C THR A 355 -10.66 -7.41 9.20
N LEU A 356 -11.77 -7.87 8.64
CA LEU A 356 -12.43 -9.09 9.11
C LEU A 356 -11.58 -10.35 8.97
N LEU A 357 -10.74 -10.42 7.92
CA LEU A 357 -9.81 -11.54 7.75
C LEU A 357 -8.84 -11.65 8.91
N VAL A 358 -8.29 -10.53 9.40
CA VAL A 358 -7.38 -10.53 10.55
C VAL A 358 -8.09 -11.10 11.77
N TYR A 359 -9.24 -10.56 12.15
CA TYR A 359 -10.01 -11.01 13.31
C TYR A 359 -10.45 -12.48 13.20
N ASN A 360 -10.96 -12.90 12.04
CA ASN A 360 -11.44 -14.25 11.81
C ASN A 360 -10.32 -15.31 11.77
N SER A 361 -9.07 -14.91 11.54
CA SER A 361 -7.92 -15.82 11.49
C SER A 361 -7.33 -16.15 12.87
N VAL A 362 -7.73 -15.45 13.92
CA VAL A 362 -7.19 -15.61 15.28
C VAL A 362 -7.28 -17.05 15.80
N PRO A 363 -8.40 -17.79 15.66
CA PRO A 363 -8.47 -19.17 16.11
C PRO A 363 -7.46 -20.11 15.44
N MET A 364 -7.21 -19.90 14.15
CA MET A 364 -6.21 -20.65 13.37
C MET A 364 -4.79 -20.32 13.88
N LEU A 365 -4.49 -19.02 14.04
CA LEU A 365 -3.19 -18.57 14.55
C LEU A 365 -2.92 -19.08 15.97
N ALA A 366 -3.91 -19.05 16.87
CA ALA A 366 -3.76 -19.58 18.23
C ALA A 366 -3.39 -21.06 18.23
N SER A 367 -3.92 -21.84 17.27
CA SER A 367 -3.69 -23.29 17.14
C SER A 367 -2.43 -23.64 16.32
N MET A 368 -1.83 -22.67 15.62
CA MET A 368 -0.63 -22.90 14.80
C MET A 368 0.55 -23.32 15.69
N PRO A 369 1.36 -24.32 15.26
CA PRO A 369 2.57 -24.68 15.98
C PRO A 369 3.49 -23.49 16.23
N GLY A 370 4.12 -23.46 17.42
CA GLY A 370 5.04 -22.39 17.83
C GLY A 370 6.43 -22.92 18.17
N PRO A 371 7.37 -22.04 18.57
CA PRO A 371 7.14 -20.63 18.88
C PRO A 371 6.87 -19.80 17.64
N LYS A 372 6.01 -18.80 17.77
CA LYS A 372 5.62 -17.96 16.66
C LYS A 372 5.60 -16.48 17.04
N PHE A 373 5.96 -15.62 16.07
CA PHE A 373 5.76 -14.18 16.12
C PHE A 373 4.69 -13.82 15.11
N VAL A 374 3.60 -13.24 15.57
CA VAL A 374 2.45 -12.87 14.74
C VAL A 374 2.29 -11.37 14.75
N PHE A 375 2.52 -10.72 13.60
CA PHE A 375 2.23 -9.31 13.41
C PHE A 375 0.82 -9.15 12.86
N MET A 376 -0.06 -8.58 13.68
CA MET A 376 -1.45 -8.30 13.36
C MET A 376 -1.65 -6.81 13.19
N HIS A 377 -1.35 -6.28 12.01
CA HIS A 377 -1.70 -4.91 11.66
C HIS A 377 -3.18 -4.87 11.27
N ILE A 378 -3.98 -4.30 12.12
CA ILE A 378 -5.43 -4.16 11.97
C ILE A 378 -5.69 -2.72 11.58
N ILE A 379 -6.07 -2.51 10.31
CA ILE A 379 -6.27 -1.15 9.77
C ILE A 379 -7.53 -0.44 10.28
N ASP A 380 -8.16 -0.94 11.30
CA ASP A 380 -9.32 -0.45 12.02
C ASP A 380 -8.85 0.13 13.38
N PRO A 381 -9.32 1.31 13.81
CA PRO A 381 -10.38 2.19 13.27
C PRO A 381 -9.93 3.30 12.30
N HIS A 382 -8.83 3.12 11.57
CA HIS A 382 -8.42 4.06 10.52
C HIS A 382 -9.47 4.09 9.37
N PRO A 383 -9.79 5.27 8.78
CA PRO A 383 -10.72 5.32 7.65
C PRO A 383 -10.21 4.54 6.41
N PRO A 384 -11.12 4.10 5.50
CA PRO A 384 -12.54 4.44 5.46
C PRO A 384 -13.34 3.73 6.53
N PHE A 385 -14.26 4.46 7.20
CA PHE A 385 -15.15 3.87 8.18
C PHE A 385 -16.15 2.94 7.50
N VAL A 386 -16.14 1.67 7.88
CA VAL A 386 -16.88 0.60 7.21
C VAL A 386 -17.72 -0.24 8.16
N PHE A 387 -17.58 -0.03 9.47
CA PHE A 387 -18.32 -0.73 10.51
C PHE A 387 -19.19 0.21 11.32
N ASN A 388 -20.41 -0.22 11.62
CA ASN A 388 -21.18 0.33 12.71
C ASN A 388 -20.72 -0.27 14.05
N ALA A 389 -21.12 0.32 15.17
CA ALA A 389 -20.76 -0.14 16.51
C ALA A 389 -21.09 -1.62 16.79
N ASP A 390 -22.07 -2.20 16.12
CA ASP A 390 -22.46 -3.62 16.21
C ASP A 390 -21.73 -4.52 15.21
N GLY A 391 -20.77 -3.99 14.44
CA GLY A 391 -20.03 -4.69 13.39
C GLY A 391 -20.78 -4.85 12.08
N SER A 392 -22.00 -4.37 11.97
CA SER A 392 -22.72 -4.35 10.71
C SER A 392 -22.07 -3.39 9.72
N LYS A 393 -22.25 -3.66 8.42
CA LYS A 393 -21.66 -2.87 7.34
C LYS A 393 -22.32 -1.47 7.27
N ILE A 394 -21.50 -0.43 7.18
CA ILE A 394 -21.98 0.90 6.77
C ILE A 394 -22.38 0.83 5.30
N SER A 395 -23.61 1.24 5.00
CA SER A 395 -24.20 1.11 3.66
C SER A 395 -23.53 2.01 2.62
N ASP A 396 -23.10 3.20 3.04
CA ASP A 396 -22.44 4.19 2.19
C ASP A 396 -21.25 4.86 2.91
N PRO A 397 -20.07 4.22 2.92
CA PRO A 397 -18.85 4.82 3.47
C PRO A 397 -18.47 6.16 2.85
N SER A 398 -18.89 6.44 1.60
CA SER A 398 -18.61 7.74 0.95
C SER A 398 -19.34 8.91 1.58
N SER A 399 -20.34 8.66 2.45
CA SER A 399 -21.05 9.71 3.21
C SER A 399 -20.18 10.46 4.22
N TYR A 400 -19.02 9.90 4.60
CA TYR A 400 -18.06 10.54 5.51
C TYR A 400 -17.10 11.50 4.81
N ILE A 401 -17.02 11.47 3.49
CA ILE A 401 -16.11 12.32 2.70
C ILE A 401 -16.87 13.38 1.92
N ASP A 402 -16.19 14.50 1.66
CA ASP A 402 -16.70 15.53 0.77
C ASP A 402 -16.56 15.10 -0.71
N LYS A 403 -17.07 15.94 -1.63
CA LYS A 403 -16.97 15.73 -3.08
C LYS A 403 -15.53 15.66 -3.63
N ASN A 404 -14.52 16.03 -2.84
CA ASN A 404 -13.12 15.95 -3.21
C ASN A 404 -12.43 14.72 -2.58
N GLY A 405 -13.18 13.87 -1.87
CA GLY A 405 -12.67 12.69 -1.21
C GLY A 405 -12.03 12.95 0.15
N ASN A 406 -12.25 14.12 0.77
CA ASN A 406 -11.65 14.50 2.04
C ASN A 406 -12.62 14.32 3.21
N TYR A 407 -12.11 13.85 4.33
CA TYR A 407 -12.82 13.90 5.62
C TYR A 407 -12.81 15.32 6.18
N THR A 408 -13.89 15.70 6.86
CA THR A 408 -13.90 16.84 7.75
C THR A 408 -13.64 16.37 9.18
N LEU A 409 -13.22 17.26 10.09
CA LEU A 409 -13.09 16.91 11.51
C LEU A 409 -14.37 16.27 12.06
N GLN A 410 -15.54 16.81 11.71
CA GLN A 410 -16.83 16.32 12.18
C GLN A 410 -17.13 14.90 11.68
N THR A 411 -16.97 14.63 10.37
CA THR A 411 -17.25 13.32 9.81
C THR A 411 -16.21 12.28 10.25
N TYR A 412 -14.97 12.70 10.45
CA TYR A 412 -13.91 11.84 10.99
C TYR A 412 -14.20 11.42 12.43
N GLN A 413 -14.56 12.38 13.31
CA GLN A 413 -14.96 12.06 14.68
C GLN A 413 -16.25 11.23 14.75
N GLN A 414 -17.18 11.43 13.82
CA GLN A 414 -18.39 10.60 13.74
C GLN A 414 -18.02 9.16 13.41
N GLY A 415 -17.19 8.94 12.39
CA GLY A 415 -16.75 7.61 12.01
C GLY A 415 -16.06 6.88 13.17
N TYR A 416 -15.18 7.57 13.90
CA TYR A 416 -14.55 6.98 15.10
C TYR A 416 -15.54 6.57 16.19
N ARG A 417 -16.58 7.39 16.45
CA ARG A 417 -17.61 7.03 17.44
C ARG A 417 -18.40 5.78 17.07
N GLU A 418 -18.51 5.52 15.78
CA GLU A 418 -19.21 4.35 15.26
C GLU A 418 -18.29 3.12 15.22
N ASP A 419 -17.01 3.31 14.94
CA ASP A 419 -16.05 2.23 14.66
C ASP A 419 -15.32 1.71 15.91
N ILE A 420 -14.92 2.59 16.84
CA ILE A 420 -14.22 2.21 18.08
C ILE A 420 -14.95 1.12 18.89
N PRO A 421 -16.29 1.17 19.09
CA PRO A 421 -16.97 0.12 19.84
C PRO A 421 -16.89 -1.26 19.16
N PHE A 422 -16.84 -1.31 17.84
CA PHE A 422 -16.61 -2.55 17.09
C PHE A 422 -15.16 -3.04 17.27
N ALA A 423 -14.18 -2.14 17.11
CA ALA A 423 -12.77 -2.46 17.31
C ALA A 423 -12.52 -3.02 18.72
N ASP A 424 -13.09 -2.40 19.76
CA ASP A 424 -13.02 -2.86 21.14
C ASP A 424 -13.55 -4.29 21.28
N GLN A 425 -14.76 -4.56 20.76
CA GLN A 425 -15.37 -5.90 20.81
C GLN A 425 -14.53 -6.96 20.13
N GLU A 426 -13.97 -6.67 18.95
CA GLU A 426 -13.16 -7.62 18.20
C GLU A 426 -11.79 -7.83 18.84
N LEU A 427 -11.19 -6.80 19.44
CA LEU A 427 -9.96 -6.92 20.23
C LEU A 427 -10.20 -7.76 21.50
N GLU A 428 -11.33 -7.58 22.19
CA GLU A 428 -11.70 -8.42 23.35
C GLU A 428 -11.86 -9.89 22.96
N LYS A 429 -12.54 -10.19 21.84
CA LYS A 429 -12.68 -11.55 21.32
C LYS A 429 -11.32 -12.14 20.92
N THR A 430 -10.48 -11.34 20.27
CA THR A 430 -9.13 -11.71 19.87
C THR A 430 -8.30 -12.12 21.09
N ILE A 431 -8.20 -11.23 22.07
CA ILE A 431 -7.45 -11.47 23.31
C ILE A 431 -7.99 -12.71 24.05
N THR A 432 -9.32 -12.79 24.21
CA THR A 432 -9.95 -13.95 24.87
C THR A 432 -9.64 -15.25 24.14
N THR A 433 -9.68 -15.25 22.81
CA THR A 433 -9.37 -16.43 21.99
C THR A 433 -7.91 -16.83 22.14
N LEU A 434 -6.98 -15.89 22.09
CA LEU A 434 -5.56 -16.15 22.30
C LEU A 434 -5.30 -16.74 23.70
N LEU A 435 -5.86 -16.13 24.75
CA LEU A 435 -5.66 -16.58 26.12
C LEU A 435 -6.26 -17.97 26.40
N THR A 436 -7.33 -18.35 25.70
CA THR A 436 -8.03 -19.63 25.91
C THR A 436 -7.56 -20.77 25.02
N LYS A 437 -7.10 -20.47 23.81
CA LYS A 437 -6.74 -21.51 22.81
C LYS A 437 -5.24 -21.74 22.66
N SER A 438 -4.39 -20.79 23.07
CA SER A 438 -2.94 -20.99 22.99
C SER A 438 -2.47 -22.07 23.96
N THR A 439 -1.61 -22.95 23.48
CA THR A 439 -1.04 -24.05 24.25
C THR A 439 0.34 -23.71 24.82
N ARG A 440 0.86 -22.54 24.53
CA ARG A 440 2.17 -22.02 24.94
C ARG A 440 2.00 -20.76 25.80
N PRO A 441 2.99 -20.37 26.59
CA PRO A 441 3.02 -19.05 27.22
C PRO A 441 2.81 -17.96 26.15
N LEU A 442 2.14 -16.88 26.53
CA LEU A 442 1.81 -15.78 25.61
C LEU A 442 2.50 -14.49 26.02
N VAL A 443 2.94 -13.75 25.03
CA VAL A 443 3.27 -12.33 25.11
C VAL A 443 2.39 -11.61 24.11
N ILE A 444 1.65 -10.58 24.54
CA ILE A 444 0.87 -9.73 23.66
C ILE A 444 1.32 -8.28 23.84
N VAL A 445 1.76 -7.66 22.76
CA VAL A 445 1.99 -6.22 22.66
C VAL A 445 0.81 -5.66 21.86
N LEU A 446 -0.14 -5.00 22.54
CA LEU A 446 -1.24 -4.28 21.94
C LEU A 446 -0.87 -2.81 21.89
N GLN A 447 -0.46 -2.35 20.71
CA GLN A 447 0.17 -1.04 20.56
C GLN A 447 -0.18 -0.41 19.23
N THR A 448 -0.71 0.78 19.28
CA THR A 448 -1.00 1.59 18.09
C THR A 448 0.28 2.28 17.58
N ASP A 449 0.30 2.59 16.33
CA ASP A 449 1.40 3.28 15.64
C ASP A 449 1.40 4.80 15.86
N THR A 450 0.22 5.47 15.72
CA THR A 450 0.02 6.91 15.92
C THR A 450 -1.30 7.20 16.63
N GLY A 451 -1.52 8.44 17.05
CA GLY A 451 -2.82 8.91 17.52
C GLY A 451 -3.73 9.37 16.37
N PRO A 452 -4.99 9.75 16.67
CA PRO A 452 -5.98 10.12 15.65
C PRO A 452 -5.54 11.29 14.78
N TRP A 453 -5.71 11.15 13.47
CA TRP A 453 -5.11 12.01 12.44
C TRP A 453 -5.51 13.48 12.48
N PHE A 454 -6.75 13.80 12.91
CA PHE A 454 -7.23 15.21 13.04
C PHE A 454 -6.88 15.87 14.37
N THR A 455 -5.90 15.34 15.09
CA THR A 455 -5.34 15.98 16.28
C THR A 455 -4.11 16.82 15.90
N THR A 456 -3.60 17.63 16.80
CA THR A 456 -2.46 18.53 16.54
C THR A 456 -1.46 18.53 17.70
N GLY A 457 -0.22 18.83 17.40
CA GLY A 457 0.85 18.91 18.41
C GLY A 457 1.08 17.58 19.13
N PRO A 458 1.32 17.58 20.45
CA PRO A 458 1.57 16.36 21.21
C PRO A 458 0.40 15.34 21.20
N ASP A 459 -0.81 15.79 20.93
CA ASP A 459 -2.01 14.92 20.90
C ASP A 459 -1.97 13.92 19.74
N GLN A 460 -1.24 14.21 18.63
CA GLN A 460 -1.05 13.29 17.50
C GLN A 460 -0.27 12.03 17.85
N PHE A 461 0.50 12.08 18.93
CA PHE A 461 1.38 10.99 19.34
C PHE A 461 0.76 10.10 20.43
N THR A 462 -0.41 10.46 20.97
CA THR A 462 -1.03 9.72 22.07
C THR A 462 -1.63 8.42 21.60
N ILE A 463 -1.10 7.29 22.04
CA ILE A 463 -1.44 5.94 21.56
C ILE A 463 -1.97 5.03 22.67
N LEU A 464 -2.83 4.07 22.29
CA LEU A 464 -3.06 2.88 23.10
C LEU A 464 -1.77 2.05 23.11
N ASN A 465 -1.29 1.72 24.31
CA ASN A 465 -0.10 0.88 24.48
C ASN A 465 -0.27 0.00 25.71
N ALA A 466 -0.47 -1.30 25.50
CA ALA A 466 -0.75 -2.26 26.55
C ALA A 466 0.01 -3.58 26.32
N TYR A 467 0.41 -4.21 27.42
CA TYR A 467 1.28 -5.38 27.39
C TYR A 467 0.71 -6.51 28.25
N TYR A 468 0.59 -7.70 27.69
CA TYR A 468 0.37 -8.93 28.42
C TYR A 468 1.68 -9.70 28.49
N MET A 469 2.35 -9.65 29.65
CA MET A 469 3.66 -10.24 29.90
C MET A 469 3.67 -10.90 31.27
N PRO A 470 3.01 -12.06 31.45
CA PRO A 470 2.87 -12.71 32.76
C PRO A 470 4.23 -12.95 33.44
N GLY A 471 4.38 -12.44 34.67
CA GLY A 471 5.62 -12.56 35.43
C GLY A 471 6.75 -11.60 35.06
N HIS A 472 6.60 -10.80 34.00
CA HIS A 472 7.66 -9.97 33.42
C HIS A 472 7.29 -8.48 33.24
N THR A 473 6.42 -7.95 34.09
CA THR A 473 5.96 -6.55 34.01
C THR A 473 6.89 -5.53 34.69
N ALA A 474 7.93 -5.96 35.36
CA ALA A 474 8.79 -5.10 36.17
C ALA A 474 9.56 -4.01 35.37
N GLN A 475 9.75 -4.21 34.08
CA GLN A 475 10.42 -3.25 33.22
C GLN A 475 9.43 -2.29 32.50
N LEU A 476 8.12 -2.47 32.68
CA LEU A 476 7.10 -1.60 32.11
C LEU A 476 6.91 -0.34 32.97
N TYR A 477 6.72 0.79 32.33
CA TYR A 477 6.56 2.09 32.99
C TYR A 477 5.57 3.01 32.24
N PRO A 478 5.03 4.03 32.89
CA PRO A 478 3.90 4.81 32.37
C PRO A 478 4.11 5.46 31.01
N GLY A 479 5.32 5.92 30.69
CA GLY A 479 5.64 6.64 29.46
C GLY A 479 6.31 5.78 28.38
N ILE A 480 6.34 4.43 28.56
CA ILE A 480 7.00 3.55 27.59
C ILE A 480 6.49 3.79 26.17
N SER A 481 7.40 4.05 25.25
CA SER A 481 7.12 4.29 23.83
C SER A 481 7.47 3.09 22.95
N PRO A 482 6.98 3.01 21.70
CA PRO A 482 7.16 1.86 20.80
C PRO A 482 8.61 1.41 20.61
N VAL A 483 9.58 2.33 20.57
CA VAL A 483 11.01 2.00 20.42
C VAL A 483 11.54 1.09 21.54
N ASN A 484 10.92 1.15 22.72
CA ASN A 484 11.27 0.34 23.89
C ASN A 484 10.45 -0.95 24.03
N SER A 485 9.34 -1.11 23.30
CA SER A 485 8.44 -2.25 23.46
C SER A 485 9.14 -3.60 23.29
N PHE A 486 9.80 -3.79 22.15
CA PHE A 486 10.54 -5.05 21.92
C PHE A 486 11.86 -5.13 22.67
N ARG A 487 12.47 -4.01 23.07
CA ARG A 487 13.61 -4.03 24.01
C ARG A 487 13.19 -4.66 25.33
N VAL A 488 12.04 -4.27 25.88
CA VAL A 488 11.50 -4.86 27.11
C VAL A 488 11.15 -6.34 26.91
N VAL A 489 10.48 -6.70 25.82
CA VAL A 489 10.12 -8.10 25.52
C VAL A 489 11.39 -8.97 25.41
N LEU A 490 12.36 -8.55 24.60
CA LEU A 490 13.58 -9.33 24.36
C LEU A 490 14.47 -9.42 25.62
N ASN A 491 14.53 -8.36 26.42
CA ASN A 491 15.23 -8.40 27.72
C ASN A 491 14.58 -9.37 28.68
N SER A 492 13.25 -9.34 28.79
CA SER A 492 12.50 -10.10 29.77
C SER A 492 12.47 -11.61 29.50
N TYR A 493 12.38 -12.01 28.23
CA TYR A 493 12.21 -13.42 27.85
C TYR A 493 13.45 -14.05 27.24
N PHE A 494 14.41 -13.27 26.76
CA PHE A 494 15.55 -13.78 26.00
C PHE A 494 16.90 -13.21 26.46
N GLY A 495 16.95 -12.46 27.56
CA GLY A 495 18.18 -11.94 28.12
C GLY A 495 19.02 -11.09 27.18
N ALA A 496 18.37 -10.31 26.30
CA ALA A 496 19.05 -9.50 25.30
C ALA A 496 19.90 -8.37 25.88
N ASN A 497 19.60 -7.93 27.12
CA ASN A 497 20.30 -6.84 27.81
C ASN A 497 20.39 -5.54 27.06
N LEU A 498 19.35 -5.21 26.28
CA LEU A 498 19.24 -3.96 25.53
C LEU A 498 18.98 -2.80 26.48
N PRO A 499 19.79 -1.74 26.48
CA PRO A 499 19.48 -0.54 27.27
C PRO A 499 18.16 0.08 26.78
N LEU A 500 17.31 0.54 27.69
CA LEU A 500 16.13 1.32 27.29
C LEU A 500 16.57 2.69 26.79
N LEU A 501 15.95 3.15 25.71
CA LEU A 501 16.18 4.47 25.15
C LEU A 501 15.29 5.51 25.85
N ASN A 502 15.66 6.77 25.78
CA ASN A 502 14.79 7.86 26.22
C ASN A 502 13.53 7.88 25.34
N ASP A 503 12.35 7.96 25.97
CA ASP A 503 11.08 8.05 25.24
C ASP A 503 10.93 9.44 24.64
N GLN A 504 11.15 9.55 23.34
CA GLN A 504 11.10 10.79 22.59
C GLN A 504 10.20 10.64 21.36
N SER A 505 9.36 11.63 21.13
CA SER A 505 8.54 11.75 19.92
C SER A 505 9.14 12.77 18.96
N TYR A 506 8.99 12.52 17.65
CA TYR A 506 9.50 13.39 16.59
C TYR A 506 8.40 13.69 15.57
N TYR A 507 8.17 14.97 15.34
CA TYR A 507 7.35 15.45 14.24
C TYR A 507 8.19 15.60 12.98
N SER A 508 7.61 15.31 11.83
CA SER A 508 8.15 15.63 10.50
C SER A 508 7.05 16.10 9.56
N PRO A 509 7.30 17.12 8.72
CA PRO A 509 6.33 17.61 7.76
C PRO A 509 6.30 16.77 6.50
N ILE A 510 5.12 16.63 5.86
CA ILE A 510 5.00 16.06 4.51
C ILE A 510 5.35 17.17 3.48
N PRO A 511 6.20 16.91 2.48
CA PRO A 511 6.76 15.60 2.08
C PRO A 511 8.11 15.23 2.74
N TYR A 512 8.66 16.04 3.60
CA TYR A 512 10.00 15.86 4.21
C TYR A 512 9.92 14.95 5.44
N ILE A 513 9.52 13.69 5.22
CA ILE A 513 9.18 12.75 6.30
C ILE A 513 10.37 12.42 7.24
N TYR A 514 11.61 12.73 6.87
CA TYR A 514 12.81 12.53 7.69
C TYR A 514 13.37 13.83 8.26
N ASP A 515 12.64 14.94 8.22
CA ASP A 515 12.99 16.19 8.87
C ASP A 515 12.46 16.24 10.31
N PHE A 516 13.16 15.54 11.19
CA PHE A 516 12.72 15.27 12.55
C PHE A 516 12.87 16.44 13.50
N SER A 517 11.78 16.84 14.14
CA SER A 517 11.74 17.85 15.20
C SER A 517 11.18 17.21 16.49
N PRO A 518 11.88 17.33 17.65
CA PRO A 518 11.43 16.72 18.88
C PRO A 518 10.13 17.32 19.40
N VAL A 519 9.23 16.46 19.90
CA VAL A 519 7.95 16.86 20.51
C VAL A 519 7.94 16.40 21.97
N PRO A 520 7.59 17.27 22.94
CA PRO A 520 7.55 16.89 24.33
C PRO A 520 6.33 15.99 24.64
N ASN A 521 6.48 15.10 25.63
CA ASN A 521 5.36 14.40 26.22
C ASN A 521 4.85 15.16 27.45
N PRO A 522 3.70 15.83 27.37
CA PRO A 522 3.17 16.62 28.50
C PRO A 522 2.49 15.74 29.57
N CYS A 523 2.38 14.43 29.34
CA CYS A 523 1.70 13.54 30.27
C CYS A 523 2.54 13.31 31.52
N THR A 524 1.95 13.54 32.67
CA THR A 524 2.50 13.12 33.96
C THR A 524 1.63 12.00 34.52
N ALA A 525 2.21 10.82 34.70
CA ALA A 525 1.53 9.73 35.40
C ALA A 525 1.20 10.20 36.82
N LYS A 526 -0.08 10.12 37.18
CA LYS A 526 -0.55 10.36 38.55
C LYS A 526 -0.36 9.12 39.40
#